data_3597e1dec7ccc13ac6081ba65eaf7f1d
#
_entry.id   3597e1dec7ccc13ac6081ba65eaf7f1d
#
_cell.length_a   1.000
_cell.length_b   1.000
_cell.length_c   1.000
_cell.angle_alpha   90.00
_cell.angle_beta   90.00
_cell.angle_gamma   90.00
#
_symmetry.space_group_name_H-M   'P 1'
#
loop_
_entity.id
_entity.type
_entity.pdbx_description
1 polymer ?
#
loop_
_entity_poly.entity_id
_entity_poly.type
_entity_poly.pdbx_seq_one_letter_code
_entity_poly.pdbx_strand_id
1 'polypeptide(L)'
;SRIPELPGTDTFHSTELFHVYEATPGYAPLLIVASENGIPVAKLLAAIRKSVRLFPPAIIKRCEVYGTGEYFDETLDREAVFSDMLQRLTDEALREAFLIEFRNLDNSLSGYKVFRENRYFAVNWLRVRNSLHNVEQVESRFSSSRIRQIKKGLNNGAEVKEAHTPEEIHAFAKMLHYNYSAKIRRHFPSIDFFQLLEKQMPRKSRIFIVTYKDKVIGGSVCIYSNNSAYLWFSGGMRKTY
;
A
#
# COMPACT_ATOMS: atom_id res chain seq x y z
N SER A 1 -15.64 3.40 14.48
CA SER A 1 -15.26 2.60 15.69
C SER A 1 -14.18 3.31 16.46
N ARG A 2 -14.25 3.26 17.80
CA ARG A 2 -13.14 3.76 18.64
C ARG A 2 -12.11 2.64 18.76
N ILE A 3 -11.04 2.74 17.99
CA ILE A 3 -9.88 1.88 18.16
C ILE A 3 -8.99 2.54 19.20
N PRO A 4 -8.47 1.79 20.18
CA PRO A 4 -7.49 2.33 21.10
C PRO A 4 -6.24 2.79 20.35
N GLU A 5 -5.61 3.85 20.83
CA GLU A 5 -4.32 4.28 20.30
C GLU A 5 -3.29 3.20 20.63
N LEU A 6 -2.79 2.52 19.61
CA LEU A 6 -1.82 1.44 19.75
C LEU A 6 -0.42 1.97 19.41
N PRO A 7 0.61 1.53 20.15
CA PRO A 7 1.98 1.92 19.84
C PRO A 7 2.40 1.45 18.44
N GLY A 8 3.56 1.92 18.00
CA GLY A 8 4.23 1.45 16.80
C GLY A 8 4.44 2.54 15.74
N THR A 9 5.35 2.22 14.82
CA THR A 9 5.83 3.11 13.75
C THR A 9 5.57 2.58 12.35
N ASP A 10 5.12 1.31 12.24
CA ASP A 10 4.81 0.71 10.96
C ASP A 10 3.52 1.31 10.39
N THR A 11 3.68 2.01 9.30
CA THR A 11 2.59 2.70 8.62
C THR A 11 1.53 1.74 8.10
N PHE A 12 1.92 0.54 7.66
CA PHE A 12 0.98 -0.46 7.14
C PHE A 12 0.13 -1.12 8.23
N HIS A 13 0.52 -0.97 9.50
CA HIS A 13 -0.24 -1.44 10.65
C HIS A 13 -0.73 -0.30 11.54
N SER A 14 -0.74 0.94 11.02
CA SER A 14 -1.12 2.13 11.78
C SER A 14 -2.64 2.31 11.89
N THR A 15 -3.05 2.97 12.96
CA THR A 15 -4.45 3.37 13.20
C THR A 15 -4.94 4.34 12.14
N GLU A 16 -4.07 5.23 11.66
CA GLU A 16 -4.41 6.17 10.59
C GLU A 16 -4.77 5.44 9.29
N LEU A 17 -3.99 4.41 8.90
CA LEU A 17 -4.31 3.61 7.71
C LEU A 17 -5.60 2.80 7.90
N PHE A 18 -5.86 2.30 9.12
CA PHE A 18 -7.14 1.67 9.43
C PHE A 18 -8.30 2.63 9.14
N HIS A 19 -8.22 3.87 9.60
CA HIS A 19 -9.29 4.87 9.36
C HIS A 19 -9.40 5.26 7.89
N VAL A 20 -8.29 5.31 7.15
CA VAL A 20 -8.35 5.50 5.69
C VAL A 20 -9.14 4.37 5.04
N TYR A 21 -8.89 3.11 5.41
CA TYR A 21 -9.66 1.97 4.87
C TYR A 21 -11.14 2.04 5.31
N GLU A 22 -11.41 2.32 6.59
CA GLU A 22 -12.77 2.41 7.14
C GLU A 22 -13.61 3.46 6.41
N ALA A 23 -13.03 4.61 6.10
CA ALA A 23 -13.69 5.70 5.40
C ALA A 23 -13.75 5.51 3.87
N THR A 24 -13.02 4.52 3.31
CA THR A 24 -12.98 4.30 1.86
C THR A 24 -14.09 3.36 1.41
N PRO A 25 -14.99 3.78 0.51
CA PRO A 25 -16.04 2.90 -0.02
C PRO A 25 -15.50 1.62 -0.62
N GLY A 26 -16.03 0.48 -0.20
CA GLY A 26 -15.64 -0.84 -0.71
C GLY A 26 -14.44 -1.47 -0.04
N TYR A 27 -13.93 -0.86 1.02
CA TYR A 27 -12.94 -1.44 1.94
C TYR A 27 -13.60 -1.79 3.27
N ALA A 28 -13.12 -2.85 3.90
CA ALA A 28 -13.44 -3.22 5.27
C ALA A 28 -12.13 -3.59 5.98
N PRO A 29 -11.62 -2.73 6.89
CA PRO A 29 -10.40 -3.03 7.62
C PRO A 29 -10.65 -4.09 8.69
N LEU A 30 -9.64 -4.94 8.93
CA LEU A 30 -9.54 -5.86 10.04
C LEU A 30 -8.27 -5.55 10.80
N LEU A 31 -8.39 -5.24 12.09
CA LEU A 31 -7.26 -5.03 12.99
C LEU A 31 -7.26 -6.17 14.01
N ILE A 32 -6.27 -7.04 13.93
CA ILE A 32 -6.00 -8.09 14.92
C ILE A 32 -4.97 -7.55 15.89
N VAL A 33 -5.26 -7.64 17.19
CA VAL A 33 -4.36 -7.21 18.26
C VAL A 33 -4.09 -8.42 19.15
N ALA A 34 -2.83 -8.76 19.29
CA ALA A 34 -2.38 -9.73 20.30
C ALA A 34 -2.11 -8.99 21.61
N SER A 35 -2.56 -9.56 22.72
CA SER A 35 -2.37 -8.99 24.05
C SER A 35 -1.93 -10.04 25.04
N GLU A 36 -0.97 -9.68 25.91
CA GLU A 36 -0.59 -10.45 27.10
C GLU A 36 -1.05 -9.71 28.36
N ASN A 37 -1.75 -10.41 29.24
CA ASN A 37 -2.29 -9.82 30.48
C ASN A 37 -3.08 -8.51 30.26
N GLY A 38 -3.78 -8.41 29.13
CA GLY A 38 -4.54 -7.22 28.75
C GLY A 38 -3.72 -6.07 28.16
N ILE A 39 -2.41 -6.23 28.01
CA ILE A 39 -1.52 -5.24 27.39
C ILE A 39 -1.28 -5.65 25.93
N PRO A 40 -1.53 -4.76 24.95
CA PRO A 40 -1.23 -5.03 23.55
C PRO A 40 0.27 -5.28 23.33
N VAL A 41 0.61 -6.39 22.70
CA VAL A 41 2.00 -6.79 22.42
C VAL A 41 2.31 -6.85 20.93
N ALA A 42 1.30 -7.00 20.07
CA ALA A 42 1.45 -6.94 18.63
C ALA A 42 0.13 -6.55 17.95
N LYS A 43 0.22 -6.09 16.72
CA LYS A 43 -0.94 -5.80 15.86
C LYS A 43 -0.70 -6.18 14.42
N LEU A 44 -1.80 -6.53 13.71
CA LEU A 44 -1.80 -6.88 12.30
C LEU A 44 -3.01 -6.24 11.63
N LEU A 45 -2.78 -5.32 10.71
CA LEU A 45 -3.83 -4.66 9.93
C LEU A 45 -3.98 -5.34 8.58
N ALA A 46 -5.19 -5.65 8.22
CA ALA A 46 -5.60 -6.15 6.92
C ALA A 46 -6.75 -5.30 6.36
N ALA A 47 -6.95 -5.37 5.06
CA ALA A 47 -8.10 -4.74 4.41
C ALA A 47 -8.79 -5.73 3.47
N ILE A 48 -10.08 -5.97 3.70
CA ILE A 48 -10.93 -6.69 2.77
C ILE A 48 -11.43 -5.69 1.73
N ARG A 49 -11.24 -6.00 0.46
CA ARG A 49 -11.70 -5.18 -0.65
C ARG A 49 -12.19 -5.99 -1.83
N LYS A 50 -12.98 -5.36 -2.68
CA LYS A 50 -13.40 -5.93 -3.96
C LYS A 50 -12.17 -6.15 -4.84
N SER A 51 -12.03 -7.34 -5.42
CA SER A 51 -10.91 -7.69 -6.30
C SER A 51 -11.29 -7.68 -7.77
N VAL A 52 -12.41 -8.33 -8.09
CA VAL A 52 -12.91 -8.48 -9.45
C VAL A 52 -14.42 -8.25 -9.44
N ARG A 53 -14.92 -7.60 -10.47
CA ARG A 53 -16.36 -7.50 -10.75
C ARG A 53 -16.69 -8.49 -11.86
N LEU A 54 -17.27 -9.63 -11.48
CA LEU A 54 -17.86 -10.59 -12.40
C LEU A 54 -19.33 -10.27 -12.63
N PHE A 55 -19.84 -10.59 -13.80
CA PHE A 55 -21.23 -10.44 -14.13
C PHE A 55 -21.92 -11.82 -14.23
N PRO A 56 -23.15 -11.96 -13.69
CA PRO A 56 -23.94 -11.12 -12.79
C PRO A 56 -23.35 -11.16 -11.38
N PRO A 57 -23.61 -10.22 -10.51
CA PRO A 57 -22.71 -9.54 -9.57
C PRO A 57 -22.03 -10.44 -8.53
N ALA A 58 -21.26 -11.42 -8.95
CA ALA A 58 -20.33 -12.09 -8.06
C ALA A 58 -19.13 -11.16 -7.82
N ILE A 59 -19.14 -10.47 -6.68
CA ILE A 59 -18.04 -9.62 -6.27
C ILE A 59 -17.06 -10.49 -5.51
N ILE A 60 -15.96 -10.83 -6.15
CA ILE A 60 -14.86 -11.50 -5.45
C ILE A 60 -14.16 -10.46 -4.58
N LYS A 61 -14.20 -10.68 -3.27
CA LYS A 61 -13.44 -9.93 -2.29
C LYS A 61 -12.12 -10.63 -2.01
N ARG A 62 -11.07 -9.86 -1.73
CA ARG A 62 -9.79 -10.33 -1.20
C ARG A 62 -9.42 -9.57 0.05
N CYS A 63 -8.71 -10.22 0.94
CA CYS A 63 -8.06 -9.63 2.09
C CYS A 63 -6.59 -9.40 1.75
N GLU A 64 -6.10 -8.18 1.87
CA GLU A 64 -4.71 -7.80 1.63
C GLU A 64 -4.05 -7.39 2.94
N VAL A 65 -2.83 -7.90 3.15
CA VAL A 65 -2.01 -7.63 4.33
C VAL A 65 -0.60 -7.26 3.88
N TYR A 66 -0.04 -6.23 4.47
CA TYR A 66 1.32 -5.78 4.18
C TYR A 66 2.22 -6.10 5.37
N GLY A 67 3.17 -7.04 5.22
CA GLY A 67 4.03 -7.51 6.30
C GLY A 67 3.39 -8.60 7.16
N THR A 68 4.05 -8.93 8.28
CA THR A 68 3.66 -9.96 9.24
C THR A 68 3.23 -9.40 10.59
N GLY A 69 2.90 -8.11 10.63
CA GLY A 69 2.49 -7.40 11.83
C GLY A 69 3.60 -6.54 12.44
N GLU A 70 3.23 -5.75 13.41
CA GLU A 70 4.11 -4.91 14.21
C GLU A 70 4.09 -5.40 15.65
N TYR A 71 5.28 -5.56 16.24
CA TYR A 71 5.51 -6.12 17.57
C TYR A 71 6.09 -5.05 18.46
N PHE A 72 5.58 -4.92 19.68
CA PHE A 72 5.95 -3.85 20.62
C PHE A 72 7.01 -4.27 21.63
N ASP A 73 7.25 -5.58 21.74
CA ASP A 73 8.24 -6.16 22.65
C ASP A 73 9.17 -7.10 21.87
N GLU A 74 10.48 -6.92 22.05
CA GLU A 74 11.50 -7.73 21.38
C GLU A 74 11.68 -9.12 22.00
N THR A 75 11.19 -9.31 23.23
CA THR A 75 11.31 -10.57 23.98
C THR A 75 10.27 -11.61 23.58
N LEU A 76 9.27 -11.22 22.79
CA LEU A 76 8.18 -12.08 22.35
C LEU A 76 8.65 -13.20 21.42
N ASP A 77 8.04 -14.37 21.58
CA ASP A 77 8.07 -15.38 20.53
C ASP A 77 7.22 -14.92 19.34
N ARG A 78 7.88 -14.21 18.42
CA ARG A 78 7.22 -13.63 17.25
C ARG A 78 6.55 -14.68 16.34
N GLU A 79 7.09 -15.91 16.28
CA GLU A 79 6.48 -16.98 15.49
C GLU A 79 5.16 -17.43 16.10
N ALA A 80 5.12 -17.64 17.43
CA ALA A 80 3.89 -18.01 18.12
C ALA A 80 2.83 -16.91 18.02
N VAL A 81 3.20 -15.66 18.37
CA VAL A 81 2.28 -14.51 18.28
C VAL A 81 1.76 -14.31 16.85
N PHE A 82 2.64 -14.45 15.84
CA PHE A 82 2.20 -14.34 14.46
C PHE A 82 1.26 -15.48 14.05
N SER A 83 1.49 -16.70 14.51
CA SER A 83 0.61 -17.84 14.25
C SER A 83 -0.80 -17.57 14.77
N ASP A 84 -0.93 -17.09 16.00
CA ASP A 84 -2.23 -16.77 16.61
C ASP A 84 -2.95 -15.64 15.86
N MET A 85 -2.23 -14.55 15.53
CA MET A 85 -2.79 -13.46 14.74
C MET A 85 -3.21 -13.92 13.34
N LEU A 86 -2.41 -14.78 12.70
CA LEU A 86 -2.68 -15.30 11.37
C LEU A 86 -3.93 -16.19 11.36
N GLN A 87 -4.08 -17.08 12.34
CA GLN A 87 -5.26 -17.93 12.47
C GLN A 87 -6.50 -17.08 12.68
N ARG A 88 -6.45 -16.13 13.61
CA ARG A 88 -7.58 -15.23 13.87
C ARG A 88 -7.95 -14.39 12.65
N LEU A 89 -6.95 -13.83 11.96
CA LEU A 89 -7.18 -13.10 10.72
C LEU A 89 -7.84 -13.98 9.66
N THR A 90 -7.35 -15.22 9.51
CA THR A 90 -7.87 -16.18 8.53
C THR A 90 -9.34 -16.47 8.78
N ASP A 91 -9.70 -16.76 10.02
CA ASP A 91 -11.09 -17.06 10.42
C ASP A 91 -12.03 -15.89 10.15
N GLU A 92 -11.61 -14.67 10.47
CA GLU A 92 -12.43 -13.48 10.23
C GLU A 92 -12.50 -13.11 8.75
N ALA A 93 -11.37 -13.13 8.05
CA ALA A 93 -11.30 -12.72 6.65
C ALA A 93 -12.07 -13.67 5.71
N LEU A 94 -12.00 -14.98 5.96
CA LEU A 94 -12.68 -15.98 5.10
C LEU A 94 -14.20 -15.94 5.21
N ARG A 95 -14.77 -15.24 6.18
CA ARG A 95 -16.23 -14.99 6.24
C ARG A 95 -16.70 -14.11 5.07
N GLU A 96 -15.82 -13.28 4.53
CA GLU A 96 -16.17 -12.31 3.49
C GLU A 96 -15.27 -12.37 2.26
N ALA A 97 -14.01 -12.76 2.41
CA ALA A 97 -13.02 -12.78 1.34
C ALA A 97 -12.76 -14.21 0.83
N PHE A 98 -12.61 -14.33 -0.48
CA PHE A 98 -12.24 -15.59 -1.12
C PHE A 98 -10.74 -15.89 -1.05
N LEU A 99 -9.91 -14.87 -0.93
CA LEU A 99 -8.45 -14.96 -0.97
C LEU A 99 -7.85 -14.03 0.08
N ILE A 100 -6.85 -14.52 0.80
CA ILE A 100 -6.00 -13.72 1.67
C ILE A 100 -4.62 -13.63 1.04
N GLU A 101 -4.12 -12.43 0.82
CA GLU A 101 -2.83 -12.15 0.19
C GLU A 101 -1.94 -11.37 1.14
N PHE A 102 -0.81 -11.96 1.51
CA PHE A 102 0.24 -11.30 2.28
C PHE A 102 1.34 -10.79 1.35
N ARG A 103 1.79 -9.57 1.57
CA ARG A 103 2.91 -8.94 0.87
C ARG A 103 3.98 -8.54 1.86
N ASN A 104 4.98 -9.39 2.01
CA ASN A 104 6.13 -9.09 2.86
C ASN A 104 6.99 -8.03 2.19
N LEU A 105 7.06 -6.83 2.79
CA LEU A 105 7.72 -5.67 2.20
C LEU A 105 9.24 -5.67 2.46
N ASP A 106 9.66 -6.13 3.63
CA ASP A 106 11.07 -6.09 4.04
C ASP A 106 11.79 -7.41 3.84
N ASN A 107 11.37 -8.44 4.54
CA ASN A 107 11.95 -9.78 4.44
C ASN A 107 10.93 -10.74 3.82
N SER A 108 11.26 -11.26 2.63
CA SER A 108 10.39 -12.22 1.92
C SER A 108 10.20 -13.55 2.66
N LEU A 109 11.11 -13.89 3.57
CA LEU A 109 11.05 -15.11 4.38
C LEU A 109 10.41 -14.90 5.75
N SER A 110 10.03 -13.67 6.11
CA SER A 110 9.37 -13.39 7.38
C SER A 110 8.08 -14.20 7.50
N GLY A 111 7.95 -14.95 8.60
CA GLY A 111 6.80 -15.81 8.85
C GLY A 111 6.66 -17.05 7.94
N TYR A 112 7.68 -17.38 7.12
CA TYR A 112 7.57 -18.48 6.12
C TYR A 112 7.11 -19.79 6.75
N LYS A 113 7.69 -20.20 7.89
CA LYS A 113 7.31 -21.44 8.59
C LYS A 113 5.85 -21.40 9.03
N VAL A 114 5.46 -20.33 9.71
CA VAL A 114 4.09 -20.10 10.19
C VAL A 114 3.09 -20.10 9.03
N PHE A 115 3.41 -19.44 7.92
CA PHE A 115 2.58 -19.49 6.71
C PHE A 115 2.37 -20.91 6.20
N ARG A 116 3.42 -21.72 6.13
CA ARG A 116 3.35 -23.11 5.65
C ARG A 116 2.52 -24.00 6.57
N GLU A 117 2.69 -23.88 7.88
CA GLU A 117 1.94 -24.61 8.89
C GLU A 117 0.44 -24.26 8.84
N ASN A 118 0.11 -23.01 8.52
CA ASN A 118 -1.26 -22.52 8.36
C ASN A 118 -1.81 -22.66 6.91
N ARG A 119 -1.21 -23.50 6.07
CA ARG A 119 -1.66 -23.82 4.71
C ARG A 119 -1.60 -22.66 3.73
N TYR A 120 -0.82 -21.64 4.00
CA TYR A 120 -0.49 -20.63 3.02
C TYR A 120 0.65 -21.12 2.12
N PHE A 121 0.67 -20.66 0.89
CA PHE A 121 1.74 -20.99 -0.05
C PHE A 121 2.37 -19.72 -0.63
N ALA A 122 3.68 -19.79 -0.85
CA ALA A 122 4.42 -18.69 -1.43
C ALA A 122 4.18 -18.58 -2.93
N VAL A 123 3.93 -17.35 -3.39
CA VAL A 123 3.87 -17.02 -4.81
C VAL A 123 5.10 -16.20 -5.16
N ASN A 124 5.80 -16.61 -6.21
CA ASN A 124 6.99 -15.89 -6.67
C ASN A 124 6.58 -14.51 -7.20
N TRP A 125 7.14 -13.46 -6.59
CA TRP A 125 6.91 -12.08 -6.96
C TRP A 125 8.21 -11.32 -7.05
N LEU A 126 8.41 -10.59 -8.15
CA LEU A 126 9.59 -9.75 -8.30
C LEU A 126 9.44 -8.47 -7.48
N ARG A 127 10.39 -8.26 -6.58
CA ARG A 127 10.51 -7.03 -5.81
C ARG A 127 11.81 -6.30 -6.18
N VAL A 128 11.70 -5.02 -6.46
CA VAL A 128 12.86 -4.16 -6.70
C VAL A 128 13.09 -3.27 -5.48
N ARG A 129 14.29 -3.30 -4.93
CA ARG A 129 14.71 -2.42 -3.82
C ARG A 129 15.87 -1.55 -4.30
N ASN A 130 15.76 -0.26 -4.02
CA ASN A 130 16.80 0.71 -4.30
C ASN A 130 17.22 1.38 -3.00
N SER A 131 18.55 1.49 -2.78
CA SER A 131 19.07 2.32 -1.69
C SER A 131 18.94 3.78 -2.07
N LEU A 132 18.42 4.59 -1.13
CA LEU A 132 18.23 6.04 -1.29
C LEU A 132 19.12 6.84 -0.32
N HIS A 133 20.14 6.22 0.28
CA HIS A 133 21.00 6.87 1.28
C HIS A 133 21.82 8.04 0.74
N ASN A 134 22.15 8.02 -0.54
CA ASN A 134 22.93 9.06 -1.18
C ASN A 134 22.32 9.42 -2.53
N VAL A 135 21.96 10.68 -2.73
CA VAL A 135 21.31 11.19 -3.95
C VAL A 135 22.20 11.01 -5.18
N GLU A 136 23.49 11.31 -5.08
CA GLU A 136 24.44 11.16 -6.19
C GLU A 136 24.55 9.69 -6.64
N GLN A 137 24.55 8.75 -5.70
CA GLN A 137 24.53 7.32 -6.02
C GLN A 137 23.21 6.88 -6.66
N VAL A 138 22.07 7.48 -6.29
CA VAL A 138 20.78 7.19 -6.93
C VAL A 138 20.83 7.65 -8.40
N GLU A 139 21.28 8.86 -8.66
CA GLU A 139 21.38 9.41 -10.01
C GLU A 139 22.36 8.62 -10.90
N SER A 140 23.50 8.19 -10.36
CA SER A 140 24.50 7.40 -11.09
C SER A 140 24.00 6.02 -11.54
N ARG A 141 22.93 5.50 -10.91
CA ARG A 141 22.30 4.23 -11.30
C ARG A 141 21.33 4.35 -12.45
N PHE A 142 20.95 5.56 -12.84
CA PHE A 142 20.09 5.73 -14.01
C PHE A 142 20.87 5.45 -15.30
N SER A 143 20.26 4.69 -16.18
CA SER A 143 20.81 4.54 -17.53
C SER A 143 20.86 5.90 -18.26
N SER A 144 21.84 6.10 -19.12
CA SER A 144 21.96 7.34 -19.93
C SER A 144 20.69 7.60 -20.76
N SER A 145 20.02 6.56 -21.20
CA SER A 145 18.72 6.68 -21.86
C SER A 145 17.64 7.27 -20.94
N ARG A 146 17.60 6.82 -19.67
CA ARG A 146 16.63 7.33 -18.69
C ARG A 146 16.91 8.79 -18.34
N ILE A 147 18.17 9.14 -18.11
CA ILE A 147 18.58 10.53 -17.84
C ILE A 147 18.17 11.44 -19.00
N ARG A 148 18.43 11.01 -20.24
CA ARG A 148 18.04 11.76 -21.44
C ARG A 148 16.52 11.95 -21.54
N GLN A 149 15.72 10.91 -21.21
CA GLN A 149 14.26 11.00 -21.23
C GLN A 149 13.75 11.98 -20.17
N ILE A 150 14.30 11.93 -18.95
CA ILE A 150 13.94 12.85 -17.86
C ILE A 150 14.26 14.29 -18.26
N LYS A 151 15.50 14.55 -18.69
CA LYS A 151 15.93 15.90 -19.15
C LYS A 151 15.06 16.41 -20.29
N LYS A 152 14.74 15.57 -21.27
CA LYS A 152 13.84 15.94 -22.36
C LYS A 152 12.45 16.31 -21.87
N GLY A 153 11.89 15.56 -20.91
CA GLY A 153 10.58 15.86 -20.34
C GLY A 153 10.57 17.21 -19.62
N LEU A 154 11.54 17.45 -18.74
CA LEU A 154 11.68 18.69 -18.00
C LEU A 154 11.91 19.90 -18.93
N ASN A 155 12.81 19.78 -19.93
CA ASN A 155 13.07 20.84 -20.89
C ASN A 155 11.85 21.16 -21.78
N ASN A 156 10.94 20.20 -21.96
CA ASN A 156 9.69 20.41 -22.68
C ASN A 156 8.58 21.00 -21.80
N GLY A 157 8.87 21.36 -20.54
CA GLY A 157 7.92 21.98 -19.64
C GLY A 157 7.10 21.01 -18.79
N ALA A 158 7.58 19.77 -18.62
CA ALA A 158 7.01 18.89 -17.59
C ALA A 158 7.54 19.30 -16.20
N GLU A 159 6.65 19.33 -15.22
CA GLU A 159 6.99 19.68 -13.84
C GLU A 159 6.66 18.49 -12.92
N VAL A 160 7.48 18.29 -11.90
CA VAL A 160 7.27 17.28 -10.84
C VAL A 160 7.01 18.03 -9.54
N LYS A 161 5.89 17.71 -8.89
CA LYS A 161 5.55 18.31 -7.60
C LYS A 161 4.78 17.34 -6.70
N GLU A 162 4.71 17.66 -5.43
CA GLU A 162 3.82 16.99 -4.49
C GLU A 162 2.40 17.56 -4.65
N ALA A 163 1.40 16.69 -4.67
CA ALA A 163 0.01 17.09 -4.78
C ALA A 163 -0.56 17.32 -3.37
N HIS A 164 -1.08 18.52 -3.13
CA HIS A 164 -1.66 18.91 -1.85
C HIS A 164 -3.12 19.35 -1.98
N THR A 165 -3.54 19.76 -3.18
CA THR A 165 -4.92 20.19 -3.37
C THR A 165 -5.86 19.03 -3.74
N PRO A 166 -7.13 19.09 -3.31
CA PRO A 166 -8.11 18.07 -3.68
C PRO A 166 -8.24 17.89 -5.20
N GLU A 167 -8.08 18.96 -5.97
CA GLU A 167 -8.19 18.97 -7.43
C GLU A 167 -7.02 18.20 -8.08
N GLU A 168 -5.79 18.41 -7.59
CA GLU A 168 -4.60 17.70 -8.06
C GLU A 168 -4.68 16.21 -7.76
N ILE A 169 -5.08 15.87 -6.54
CA ILE A 169 -5.27 14.47 -6.10
C ILE A 169 -6.38 13.82 -6.91
N HIS A 170 -7.49 14.51 -7.15
CA HIS A 170 -8.59 14.03 -7.98
C HIS A 170 -8.14 13.76 -9.41
N ALA A 171 -7.43 14.70 -10.04
CA ALA A 171 -6.93 14.55 -11.40
C ALA A 171 -5.98 13.36 -11.52
N PHE A 172 -5.08 13.19 -10.57
CA PHE A 172 -4.16 12.05 -10.51
C PHE A 172 -4.90 10.72 -10.31
N ALA A 173 -5.81 10.64 -9.33
CA ALA A 173 -6.58 9.43 -9.06
C ALA A 173 -7.46 9.03 -10.26
N LYS A 174 -8.08 10.01 -10.93
CA LYS A 174 -8.86 9.79 -12.17
C LYS A 174 -7.99 9.23 -13.30
N MET A 175 -6.78 9.75 -13.48
CA MET A 175 -5.80 9.24 -14.47
C MET A 175 -5.39 7.80 -14.13
N LEU A 176 -5.08 7.49 -12.88
CA LEU A 176 -4.77 6.14 -12.45
C LEU A 176 -5.96 5.20 -12.63
N HIS A 177 -7.16 5.63 -12.23
CA HIS A 177 -8.39 4.82 -12.36
C HIS A 177 -8.62 4.43 -13.82
N TYR A 178 -8.49 5.38 -14.75
CA TYR A 178 -8.59 5.10 -16.19
C TYR A 178 -7.56 4.06 -16.64
N ASN A 179 -6.30 4.19 -16.22
CA ASN A 179 -5.24 3.26 -16.58
C ASN A 179 -5.47 1.84 -16.02
N TYR A 180 -5.90 1.74 -14.78
CA TYR A 180 -6.10 0.44 -14.11
C TYR A 180 -7.40 -0.24 -14.52
N SER A 181 -8.50 0.49 -14.64
CA SER A 181 -9.80 -0.09 -15.01
C SER A 181 -9.89 -0.42 -16.49
N ALA A 182 -9.42 0.46 -17.37
CA ALA A 182 -9.53 0.27 -18.81
C ALA A 182 -8.50 -0.73 -19.37
N LYS A 183 -7.27 -0.77 -18.77
CA LYS A 183 -6.18 -1.59 -19.34
C LYS A 183 -5.93 -2.88 -18.55
N ILE A 184 -6.02 -2.83 -17.22
CA ILE A 184 -5.64 -3.95 -16.36
C ILE A 184 -6.86 -4.71 -15.85
N ARG A 185 -8.06 -4.12 -15.94
CA ARG A 185 -9.34 -4.67 -15.48
C ARG A 185 -9.31 -5.09 -14.00
N ARG A 186 -8.48 -4.43 -13.18
CA ARG A 186 -8.39 -4.65 -11.74
C ARG A 186 -9.22 -3.62 -11.01
N HIS A 187 -9.77 -4.02 -9.88
CA HIS A 187 -10.38 -3.07 -8.96
C HIS A 187 -9.30 -2.12 -8.46
N PHE A 188 -9.58 -0.83 -8.55
CA PHE A 188 -8.71 0.26 -8.12
C PHE A 188 -9.45 1.05 -7.02
N PRO A 189 -8.75 1.57 -6.00
CA PRO A 189 -9.38 2.38 -4.97
C PRO A 189 -10.16 3.55 -5.54
N SER A 190 -11.21 3.98 -4.84
CA SER A 190 -11.95 5.20 -5.19
C SER A 190 -11.05 6.44 -5.10
N ILE A 191 -11.50 7.53 -5.69
CA ILE A 191 -10.77 8.81 -5.59
C ILE A 191 -10.64 9.26 -4.13
N ASP A 192 -11.68 9.02 -3.33
CA ASP A 192 -11.71 9.35 -1.90
C ASP A 192 -10.56 8.74 -1.12
N PHE A 193 -10.14 7.51 -1.48
CA PHE A 193 -9.00 6.85 -0.85
C PHE A 193 -7.73 7.71 -0.89
N PHE A 194 -7.44 8.33 -2.03
CA PHE A 194 -6.24 9.15 -2.20
C PHE A 194 -6.34 10.48 -1.44
N GLN A 195 -7.53 11.07 -1.40
CA GLN A 195 -7.79 12.27 -0.60
C GLN A 195 -7.69 11.99 0.90
N LEU A 196 -8.17 10.81 1.34
CA LEU A 196 -8.05 10.37 2.72
C LEU A 196 -6.60 10.08 3.12
N LEU A 197 -5.79 9.50 2.23
CA LEU A 197 -4.37 9.29 2.46
C LEU A 197 -3.65 10.63 2.74
N GLU A 198 -3.86 11.62 1.90
CA GLU A 198 -3.24 12.94 2.09
C GLU A 198 -3.72 13.58 3.40
N LYS A 199 -5.03 13.57 3.66
CA LYS A 199 -5.64 14.21 4.82
C LYS A 199 -5.26 13.55 6.15
N GLN A 200 -5.27 12.21 6.22
CA GLN A 200 -5.10 11.46 7.47
C GLN A 200 -3.67 11.01 7.71
N MET A 201 -2.86 10.95 6.65
CA MET A 201 -1.50 10.43 6.72
C MET A 201 -0.43 11.36 6.10
N PRO A 202 -0.47 12.69 6.33
CA PRO A 202 0.38 13.66 5.61
C PRO A 202 1.88 13.48 5.86
N ARG A 203 2.27 12.80 6.96
CA ARG A 203 3.67 12.48 7.28
C ARG A 203 4.10 11.06 6.86
N LYS A 204 3.13 10.20 6.57
CA LYS A 204 3.34 8.77 6.29
C LYS A 204 3.04 8.43 4.82
N SER A 205 2.39 9.33 4.09
CA SER A 205 2.11 9.17 2.66
C SER A 205 2.41 10.46 1.91
N ARG A 206 2.85 10.33 0.66
CA ARG A 206 3.02 11.45 -0.26
C ARG A 206 2.55 11.07 -1.65
N ILE A 207 1.90 12.01 -2.31
CA ILE A 207 1.43 11.86 -3.69
C ILE A 207 2.25 12.79 -4.57
N PHE A 208 3.10 12.22 -5.41
CA PHE A 208 3.87 12.98 -6.39
C PHE A 208 3.15 12.94 -7.73
N ILE A 209 3.04 14.09 -8.38
CA ILE A 209 2.44 14.23 -9.70
C ILE A 209 3.43 14.83 -10.69
N VAL A 210 3.26 14.44 -11.93
CA VAL A 210 3.93 15.07 -13.08
C VAL A 210 2.88 15.82 -13.87
N THR A 211 3.08 17.11 -14.07
CA THR A 211 2.19 17.96 -14.85
C THR A 211 2.85 18.39 -16.17
N TYR A 212 2.04 18.63 -17.18
CA TYR A 212 2.44 19.20 -18.45
C TYR A 212 1.27 20.00 -19.03
N LYS A 213 1.47 21.28 -19.35
CA LYS A 213 0.41 22.19 -19.82
C LYS A 213 -0.82 22.10 -18.91
N ASP A 214 -0.62 22.28 -17.62
CA ASP A 214 -1.64 22.25 -16.54
C ASP A 214 -2.43 20.95 -16.42
N LYS A 215 -1.97 19.88 -17.06
CA LYS A 215 -2.59 18.54 -16.96
C LYS A 215 -1.69 17.58 -16.20
N VAL A 216 -2.29 16.79 -15.31
CA VAL A 216 -1.61 15.68 -14.66
C VAL A 216 -1.42 14.56 -15.68
N ILE A 217 -0.16 14.25 -16.00
CA ILE A 217 0.23 13.25 -16.98
C ILE A 217 0.85 12.00 -16.38
N GLY A 218 1.19 12.04 -15.10
CA GLY A 218 1.78 10.91 -14.37
C GLY A 218 1.87 11.19 -12.90
N GLY A 219 2.29 10.19 -12.15
CA GLY A 219 2.56 10.35 -10.72
C GLY A 219 2.65 9.03 -9.99
N SER A 220 2.85 9.13 -8.68
CA SER A 220 2.99 8.00 -7.77
C SER A 220 2.54 8.32 -6.37
N VAL A 221 2.06 7.30 -5.67
CA VAL A 221 1.79 7.34 -4.23
C VAL A 221 2.89 6.58 -3.52
N CYS A 222 3.56 7.23 -2.60
CA CYS A 222 4.60 6.66 -1.75
C CYS A 222 4.11 6.57 -0.32
N ILE A 223 4.29 5.41 0.31
CA ILE A 223 4.08 5.21 1.74
C ILE A 223 5.44 5.12 2.41
N TYR A 224 5.62 5.87 3.47
CA TYR A 224 6.83 5.87 4.28
C TYR A 224 6.57 5.06 5.55
N SER A 225 7.36 4.04 5.79
CA SER A 225 7.28 3.21 6.97
C SER A 225 8.69 2.86 7.43
N ASN A 226 8.98 3.09 8.69
CA ASN A 226 10.33 2.91 9.24
C ASN A 226 11.38 3.63 8.37
N ASN A 227 12.40 2.91 7.91
CA ASN A 227 13.48 3.43 7.07
C ASN A 227 13.25 3.17 5.56
N SER A 228 12.01 2.92 5.16
CA SER A 228 11.68 2.53 3.78
C SER A 228 10.58 3.41 3.19
N ALA A 229 10.67 3.64 1.88
CA ALA A 229 9.59 4.20 1.09
C ALA A 229 9.05 3.12 0.13
N TYR A 230 7.76 2.91 0.17
CA TYR A 230 7.08 1.93 -0.66
C TYR A 230 6.26 2.63 -1.75
N LEU A 231 6.60 2.35 -3.01
CA LEU A 231 5.85 2.85 -4.16
C LEU A 231 4.56 2.03 -4.29
N TRP A 232 3.44 2.56 -3.79
CA TRP A 232 2.20 1.80 -3.70
C TRP A 232 1.39 1.81 -4.99
N PHE A 233 1.21 3.00 -5.55
CA PHE A 233 0.54 3.18 -6.83
C PHE A 233 1.38 4.07 -7.73
N SER A 234 1.43 3.75 -8.99
CA SER A 234 2.09 4.61 -9.98
C SER A 234 1.46 4.45 -11.35
N GLY A 235 1.52 5.48 -12.14
CA GLY A 235 1.06 5.44 -13.51
C GLY A 235 1.34 6.73 -14.26
N GLY A 236 1.17 6.65 -15.58
CA GLY A 236 1.32 7.80 -16.46
C GLY A 236 0.61 7.60 -17.77
N MET A 237 0.36 8.69 -18.46
CA MET A 237 -0.22 8.69 -19.81
C MET A 237 0.81 8.14 -20.79
N ARG A 238 0.37 7.29 -21.73
CA ARG A 238 1.26 6.75 -22.78
C ARG A 238 1.61 7.78 -23.86
N LYS A 239 0.72 8.73 -24.08
CA LYS A 239 0.90 9.81 -25.06
C LYS A 239 0.62 11.12 -24.32
N THR A 240 1.62 11.96 -24.23
CA THR A 240 1.50 13.37 -23.88
C THR A 240 1.56 14.13 -25.20
N TYR A 241 0.51 14.87 -25.48
CA TYR A 241 0.39 15.64 -26.71
C TYR A 241 1.20 16.92 -26.65
#